data_c9a36631b0c362b55eaf7c3133fa81f1
#
_entry.id   c9a36631b0c362b55eaf7c3133fa81f1
#
_cell.length_a   1.000
_cell.length_b   1.000
_cell.length_c   1.000
_cell.angle_alpha   90.00
_cell.angle_beta   90.00
_cell.angle_gamma   90.00
#
_symmetry.space_group_name_H-M   'P 1'
#
loop_
_entity.id
_entity.type
_entity.pdbx_description
1 polymer ?
#
loop_
_entity_poly.entity_id
_entity_poly.type
_entity_poly.pdbx_seq_one_letter_code
_entity_poly.pdbx_strand_id
1 'polypeptide(L)'
;RRQRQMCIRDRWRNKHKQAFQQKTGVKLTFTPLFVEAIIKAMLEYPMINSSVVGDEIHVKKDINFGIAVALGKGGEGGLIVPVMKKAQQMNLVGLAEEVNNVAQKARSKKLSPDDLAGGTITLTNYGSVGNLMGTPIINQPQVAIIGTGAIVKRPMVMETEQGDVIAVRHMMYLSMSYDHRIID
;
A
#
# COMPACT_ATOMS: atom_id res chain seq x y z
N ARG A 1 2.20 21.10 6.40
CA ARG A 1 1.90 20.04 7.40
C ARG A 1 2.07 18.62 6.83
N ARG A 2 1.70 18.32 5.56
CA ARG A 2 1.80 16.95 4.95
C ARG A 2 3.24 16.45 4.77
N GLN A 3 4.20 17.32 4.45
CA GLN A 3 5.62 16.95 4.26
C GLN A 3 6.32 16.52 5.57
N ARG A 4 5.97 17.09 6.73
CA ARG A 4 6.54 16.71 8.04
C ARG A 4 6.23 15.26 8.42
N GLN A 5 5.07 14.73 8.03
CA GLN A 5 4.64 13.37 8.43
C GLN A 5 5.44 12.26 7.74
N MET A 6 5.88 12.43 6.48
CA MET A 6 6.65 11.38 5.77
C MET A 6 8.07 11.21 6.34
N CYS A 7 8.77 12.29 6.64
CA CYS A 7 10.09 12.21 7.29
C CYS A 7 10.03 11.59 8.70
N ILE A 8 8.93 11.78 9.43
CA ILE A 8 8.71 11.18 10.75
C ILE A 8 8.57 9.66 10.63
N ARG A 9 7.83 9.15 9.65
CA ARG A 9 7.64 7.69 9.43
C ARG A 9 8.94 6.98 9.10
N ASP A 10 9.80 7.57 8.24
CA ASP A 10 11.10 7.00 7.90
C ASP A 10 12.02 6.90 9.12
N ARG A 11 12.10 7.98 9.91
CA ARG A 11 12.87 8.02 11.14
C ARG A 11 12.32 7.03 12.16
N TRP A 12 11.01 7.00 12.34
CA TRP A 12 10.34 6.09 13.27
C TRP A 12 10.61 4.63 12.88
N ARG A 13 10.36 4.24 11.61
CA ARG A 13 10.63 2.89 11.13
C ARG A 13 12.10 2.52 11.31
N ASN A 14 13.02 3.38 10.92
CA ASN A 14 14.46 3.09 11.01
C ASN A 14 14.93 2.92 12.46
N LYS A 15 14.34 3.70 13.39
CA LYS A 15 14.60 3.59 14.84
C LYS A 15 14.05 2.28 15.42
N HIS A 16 12.88 1.82 14.96
CA HIS A 16 12.15 0.73 15.60
C HIS A 16 12.23 -0.62 14.87
N LYS A 17 12.71 -0.68 13.61
CA LYS A 17 12.68 -1.90 12.78
C LYS A 17 13.43 -3.09 13.40
N GLN A 18 14.56 -2.86 14.10
CA GLN A 18 15.33 -3.92 14.74
C GLN A 18 14.60 -4.47 15.97
N ALA A 19 14.16 -3.58 16.87
CA ALA A 19 13.38 -3.98 18.04
C ALA A 19 12.07 -4.67 17.67
N PHE A 20 11.39 -4.18 16.62
CA PHE A 20 10.20 -4.82 16.07
C PHE A 20 10.49 -6.24 15.61
N GLN A 21 11.55 -6.45 14.81
CA GLN A 21 11.94 -7.76 14.32
C GLN A 21 12.38 -8.70 15.44
N GLN A 22 13.08 -8.20 16.46
CA GLN A 22 13.47 -9.00 17.64
C GLN A 22 12.25 -9.46 18.45
N LYS A 23 11.25 -8.57 18.60
CA LYS A 23 10.04 -8.85 19.39
C LYS A 23 9.03 -9.74 18.65
N THR A 24 8.86 -9.56 17.35
CA THR A 24 7.81 -10.20 16.56
C THR A 24 8.31 -11.28 15.61
N GLY A 25 9.63 -11.37 15.38
CA GLY A 25 10.20 -12.22 14.34
C GLY A 25 9.99 -11.71 12.90
N VAL A 26 9.24 -10.63 12.72
CA VAL A 26 8.78 -10.12 11.42
C VAL A 26 9.55 -8.87 11.00
N LYS A 27 9.92 -8.81 9.73
CA LYS A 27 10.63 -7.64 9.17
C LYS A 27 9.64 -6.51 8.89
N LEU A 28 9.82 -5.37 9.55
CA LEU A 28 9.01 -4.17 9.30
C LEU A 28 9.46 -3.47 8.01
N THR A 29 8.71 -3.64 6.94
CA THR A 29 8.85 -2.90 5.67
C THR A 29 7.97 -1.65 5.65
N PHE A 30 7.99 -0.86 4.57
CA PHE A 30 7.08 0.28 4.41
C PHE A 30 5.66 -0.14 4.04
N THR A 31 5.49 -1.28 3.39
CA THR A 31 4.19 -1.75 2.89
C THR A 31 3.11 -1.82 4.00
N PRO A 32 3.34 -2.45 5.17
CA PRO A 32 2.35 -2.46 6.25
C PRO A 32 1.93 -1.07 6.73
N LEU A 33 2.87 -0.10 6.73
CA LEU A 33 2.57 1.28 7.12
C LEU A 33 1.68 1.99 6.08
N PHE A 34 1.90 1.71 4.79
CA PHE A 34 1.02 2.21 3.74
C PHE A 34 -0.36 1.58 3.82
N VAL A 35 -0.43 0.26 3.99
CA VAL A 35 -1.69 -0.48 4.16
C VAL A 35 -2.50 0.09 5.33
N GLU A 36 -1.89 0.27 6.51
CA GLU A 36 -2.55 0.85 7.68
C GLU A 36 -3.10 2.27 7.39
N ALA A 37 -2.30 3.10 6.72
CA ALA A 37 -2.72 4.46 6.38
C ALA A 37 -3.88 4.47 5.37
N ILE A 38 -3.86 3.57 4.38
CA ILE A 38 -4.92 3.43 3.39
C ILE A 38 -6.20 2.92 4.06
N ILE A 39 -6.12 1.90 4.92
CA ILE A 39 -7.27 1.39 5.66
C ILE A 39 -7.93 2.50 6.48
N LYS A 40 -7.14 3.33 7.19
CA LYS A 40 -7.67 4.48 7.94
C LYS A 40 -8.41 5.47 7.05
N ALA A 41 -7.85 5.79 5.88
CA ALA A 41 -8.51 6.65 4.91
C ALA A 41 -9.81 6.02 4.36
N MET A 42 -9.82 4.70 4.09
CA MET A 42 -11.02 4.01 3.62
C MET A 42 -12.15 3.99 4.63
N LEU A 43 -11.84 3.97 5.93
CA LEU A 43 -12.86 4.07 6.99
C LEU A 43 -13.49 5.48 7.04
N GLU A 44 -12.75 6.51 6.64
CA GLU A 44 -13.27 7.89 6.51
C GLU A 44 -14.03 8.10 5.18
N TYR A 45 -13.64 7.37 4.13
CA TYR A 45 -14.21 7.45 2.78
C TYR A 45 -14.71 6.08 2.29
N PRO A 46 -15.83 5.56 2.83
CA PRO A 46 -16.27 4.18 2.59
C PRO A 46 -16.64 3.85 1.15
N MET A 47 -16.94 4.85 0.33
CA MET A 47 -17.23 4.65 -1.10
C MET A 47 -16.05 4.05 -1.87
N ILE A 48 -14.81 4.24 -1.40
CA ILE A 48 -13.62 3.60 -1.97
C ILE A 48 -13.65 2.07 -1.79
N ASN A 49 -14.40 1.58 -0.78
CA ASN A 49 -14.58 0.15 -0.51
C ASN A 49 -15.87 -0.40 -1.13
N SER A 50 -16.14 -0.06 -2.38
CA SER A 50 -17.36 -0.46 -3.08
C SER A 50 -17.09 -1.19 -4.39
N SER A 51 -18.13 -1.65 -5.03
CA SER A 51 -18.12 -2.20 -6.40
C SER A 51 -19.41 -1.83 -7.11
N VAL A 52 -19.36 -1.68 -8.43
CA VAL A 52 -20.55 -1.52 -9.29
C VAL A 52 -21.02 -2.90 -9.72
N VAL A 53 -22.30 -3.18 -9.54
CA VAL A 53 -22.94 -4.42 -9.98
C VAL A 53 -24.24 -4.05 -10.68
N GLY A 54 -24.22 -4.10 -12.02
CA GLY A 54 -25.35 -3.54 -12.82
C GLY A 54 -25.47 -2.03 -12.56
N ASP A 55 -26.65 -1.61 -12.12
CA ASP A 55 -26.98 -0.21 -11.80
C ASP A 55 -26.87 0.10 -10.29
N GLU A 56 -26.31 -0.82 -9.50
CA GLU A 56 -26.21 -0.68 -8.06
C GLU A 56 -24.75 -0.49 -7.60
N ILE A 57 -24.54 0.27 -6.52
CA ILE A 57 -23.27 0.43 -5.83
C ILE A 57 -23.31 -0.40 -4.55
N HIS A 58 -22.46 -1.42 -4.49
CA HIS A 58 -22.36 -2.31 -3.33
C HIS A 58 -21.20 -1.88 -2.46
N VAL A 59 -21.47 -1.17 -1.36
CA VAL A 59 -20.47 -0.83 -0.35
C VAL A 59 -20.13 -2.06 0.48
N LYS A 60 -18.85 -2.42 0.54
CA LYS A 60 -18.38 -3.60 1.27
C LYS A 60 -18.16 -3.29 2.74
N LYS A 61 -18.55 -4.22 3.62
CA LYS A 61 -18.36 -4.10 5.06
C LYS A 61 -16.88 -4.34 5.46
N ASP A 62 -16.28 -5.38 4.87
CA ASP A 62 -14.91 -5.77 5.17
C ASP A 62 -13.94 -5.18 4.13
N ILE A 63 -12.78 -4.72 4.59
CA ILE A 63 -11.68 -4.30 3.74
C ILE A 63 -10.79 -5.51 3.48
N ASN A 64 -10.91 -6.09 2.29
CA ASN A 64 -10.06 -7.17 1.82
C ASN A 64 -8.96 -6.59 0.93
N PHE A 65 -7.76 -6.51 1.47
CA PHE A 65 -6.66 -5.73 0.89
C PHE A 65 -5.77 -6.57 -0.01
N GLY A 66 -5.79 -6.30 -1.31
CA GLY A 66 -4.92 -6.93 -2.29
C GLY A 66 -3.52 -6.31 -2.32
N ILE A 67 -2.50 -7.15 -2.34
CA ILE A 67 -1.10 -6.73 -2.49
C ILE A 67 -0.55 -7.28 -3.80
N ALA A 68 -0.18 -6.40 -4.73
CA ALA A 68 0.43 -6.82 -5.98
C ALA A 68 1.85 -7.34 -5.74
N VAL A 69 2.09 -8.59 -6.06
CA VAL A 69 3.39 -9.28 -5.91
C VAL A 69 3.92 -9.66 -7.28
N ALA A 70 5.08 -9.13 -7.63
CA ALA A 70 5.81 -9.53 -8.83
C ALA A 70 6.47 -10.90 -8.61
N LEU A 71 6.30 -11.80 -9.58
CA LEU A 71 6.84 -13.15 -9.59
C LEU A 71 8.12 -13.21 -10.41
N GLY A 72 9.04 -14.11 -10.02
CA GLY A 72 10.31 -14.30 -10.72
C GLY A 72 11.31 -13.17 -10.46
N LYS A 73 12.50 -13.31 -11.07
CA LYS A 73 13.59 -12.33 -10.95
C LYS A 73 13.26 -11.13 -11.84
N GLY A 74 13.09 -9.96 -11.22
CA GLY A 74 12.72 -8.74 -11.99
C GLY A 74 11.25 -8.65 -12.44
N GLY A 75 10.37 -9.61 -12.07
CA GLY A 75 8.96 -9.60 -12.46
C GLY A 75 8.65 -10.40 -13.74
N GLU A 76 9.61 -11.13 -14.27
CA GLU A 76 9.45 -11.96 -15.50
C GLU A 76 8.32 -13.02 -15.38
N GLY A 77 8.01 -13.45 -14.15
CA GLY A 77 6.95 -14.42 -13.85
C GLY A 77 5.53 -13.83 -13.79
N GLY A 78 5.38 -12.55 -14.15
CA GLY A 78 4.08 -11.86 -14.10
C GLY A 78 3.77 -11.24 -12.73
N LEU A 79 2.52 -10.84 -12.57
CA LEU A 79 2.00 -10.18 -11.37
C LEU A 79 0.83 -10.98 -10.82
N ILE A 80 0.81 -11.20 -9.52
CA ILE A 80 -0.32 -11.82 -8.81
C ILE A 80 -0.74 -10.95 -7.63
N VAL A 81 -2.03 -10.95 -7.29
CA VAL A 81 -2.58 -10.08 -6.25
C VAL A 81 -3.26 -10.90 -5.17
N PRO A 82 -2.50 -11.49 -4.23
CA PRO A 82 -3.10 -12.11 -3.06
C PRO A 82 -3.80 -11.10 -2.16
N VAL A 83 -4.82 -11.57 -1.45
CA VAL A 83 -5.77 -10.75 -0.69
C VAL A 83 -5.68 -11.06 0.80
N MET A 84 -5.39 -10.05 1.59
CA MET A 84 -5.49 -10.09 3.05
C MET A 84 -6.94 -9.82 3.45
N LYS A 85 -7.61 -10.81 4.01
CA LYS A 85 -9.02 -10.69 4.41
C LYS A 85 -9.16 -9.88 5.69
N LYS A 86 -10.21 -9.02 5.76
CA LYS A 86 -10.57 -8.23 6.95
C LYS A 86 -9.40 -7.42 7.52
N ALA A 87 -8.63 -6.80 6.64
CA ALA A 87 -7.40 -6.08 7.01
C ALA A 87 -7.65 -4.94 8.03
N GLN A 88 -8.87 -4.38 8.09
CA GLN A 88 -9.26 -3.36 9.07
C GLN A 88 -9.26 -3.86 10.53
N GLN A 89 -9.26 -5.18 10.75
CA GLN A 89 -9.23 -5.77 12.10
C GLN A 89 -7.80 -6.05 12.58
N MET A 90 -6.81 -5.90 11.70
CA MET A 90 -5.42 -6.17 12.02
C MET A 90 -4.72 -4.92 12.59
N ASN A 91 -3.91 -5.11 13.61
CA ASN A 91 -2.96 -4.11 14.06
C ASN A 91 -1.70 -4.11 13.17
N LEU A 92 -0.76 -3.19 13.40
CA LEU A 92 0.45 -3.08 12.58
C LEU A 92 1.30 -4.37 12.57
N VAL A 93 1.33 -5.12 13.67
CA VAL A 93 2.06 -6.40 13.74
C VAL A 93 1.38 -7.42 12.82
N GLY A 94 0.07 -7.61 12.96
CA GLY A 94 -0.72 -8.51 12.10
C GLY A 94 -0.64 -8.13 10.63
N LEU A 95 -0.69 -6.83 10.29
CA LEU A 95 -0.49 -6.35 8.92
C LEU A 95 0.91 -6.69 8.40
N ALA A 96 1.96 -6.54 9.23
CA ALA A 96 3.32 -6.87 8.83
C ALA A 96 3.51 -8.38 8.61
N GLU A 97 2.93 -9.20 9.48
CA GLU A 97 2.92 -10.66 9.35
C GLU A 97 2.21 -11.10 8.08
N GLU A 98 0.99 -10.60 7.86
CA GLU A 98 0.17 -11.03 6.73
C GLU A 98 0.73 -10.55 5.39
N VAL A 99 1.25 -9.31 5.29
CA VAL A 99 1.96 -8.83 4.09
C VAL A 99 3.14 -9.75 3.73
N ASN A 100 3.94 -10.16 4.71
CA ASN A 100 5.05 -11.09 4.47
C ASN A 100 4.56 -12.49 4.08
N ASN A 101 3.52 -13.01 4.76
CA ASN A 101 2.89 -14.30 4.50
C ASN A 101 2.37 -14.41 3.07
N VAL A 102 1.51 -13.47 2.63
CA VAL A 102 0.94 -13.48 1.27
C VAL A 102 2.03 -13.32 0.20
N ALA A 103 3.05 -12.48 0.46
CA ALA A 103 4.17 -12.32 -0.46
C ALA A 103 5.04 -13.59 -0.57
N GLN A 104 5.24 -14.29 0.53
CA GLN A 104 5.99 -15.56 0.56
C GLN A 104 5.20 -16.68 -0.14
N LYS A 105 3.90 -16.82 0.15
CA LYS A 105 3.00 -17.77 -0.54
C LYS A 105 3.00 -17.53 -2.05
N ALA A 106 2.91 -16.26 -2.48
CA ALA A 106 2.95 -15.89 -3.89
C ALA A 106 4.25 -16.36 -4.57
N ARG A 107 5.41 -16.03 -3.99
CA ARG A 107 6.72 -16.39 -4.55
C ARG A 107 6.98 -17.89 -4.55
N SER A 108 6.46 -18.62 -3.56
CA SER A 108 6.57 -20.09 -3.47
C SER A 108 5.50 -20.83 -4.27
N LYS A 109 4.62 -20.11 -5.01
CA LYS A 109 3.50 -20.68 -5.78
C LYS A 109 2.54 -21.53 -4.94
N LYS A 110 2.31 -21.13 -3.67
CA LYS A 110 1.45 -21.85 -2.70
C LYS A 110 0.14 -21.10 -2.42
N LEU A 111 -0.27 -20.20 -3.31
CA LEU A 111 -1.55 -19.51 -3.20
C LEU A 111 -2.69 -20.44 -3.65
N SER A 112 -3.77 -20.45 -2.88
CA SER A 112 -5.04 -21.07 -3.25
C SER A 112 -5.92 -20.08 -4.03
N PRO A 113 -6.95 -20.54 -4.75
CA PRO A 113 -7.92 -19.63 -5.37
C PRO A 113 -8.59 -18.68 -4.38
N ASP A 114 -8.82 -19.11 -3.13
CA ASP A 114 -9.40 -18.25 -2.08
C ASP A 114 -8.47 -17.13 -1.64
N ASP A 115 -7.15 -17.35 -1.67
CA ASP A 115 -6.16 -16.31 -1.40
C ASP A 115 -6.18 -15.18 -2.43
N LEU A 116 -6.80 -15.38 -3.59
CA LEU A 116 -6.90 -14.41 -4.70
C LEU A 116 -8.27 -13.75 -4.81
N ALA A 117 -9.29 -14.32 -4.19
CA ALA A 117 -10.67 -13.91 -4.36
C ALA A 117 -11.10 -12.82 -3.36
N GLY A 118 -12.10 -12.02 -3.79
CA GLY A 118 -12.84 -11.11 -2.91
C GLY A 118 -12.05 -9.88 -2.43
N GLY A 119 -10.98 -9.49 -3.11
CA GLY A 119 -10.28 -8.23 -2.85
C GLY A 119 -11.16 -7.01 -3.10
N THR A 120 -11.06 -5.98 -2.26
CA THR A 120 -11.87 -4.75 -2.36
C THR A 120 -11.05 -3.51 -2.71
N ILE A 121 -9.74 -3.54 -2.46
CA ILE A 121 -8.77 -2.51 -2.84
C ILE A 121 -7.44 -3.20 -3.13
N THR A 122 -6.60 -2.61 -3.97
CA THR A 122 -5.27 -3.15 -4.29
C THR A 122 -4.18 -2.09 -4.08
N LEU A 123 -3.06 -2.51 -3.50
CA LEU A 123 -1.81 -1.76 -3.47
C LEU A 123 -0.78 -2.41 -4.39
N THR A 124 -0.22 -1.63 -5.29
CA THR A 124 0.94 -2.02 -6.10
C THR A 124 2.17 -1.19 -5.75
N ASN A 125 3.34 -1.83 -5.74
CA ASN A 125 4.61 -1.17 -5.43
C ASN A 125 5.59 -1.33 -6.61
N TYR A 126 5.54 -0.39 -7.53
CA TYR A 126 6.48 -0.31 -8.66
C TYR A 126 7.80 0.39 -8.30
N GLY A 127 7.87 1.01 -7.12
CA GLY A 127 9.11 1.53 -6.58
C GLY A 127 10.13 0.44 -6.23
N SER A 128 9.69 -0.79 -6.01
CA SER A 128 10.56 -1.94 -5.76
C SER A 128 11.42 -2.33 -6.97
N VAL A 129 10.99 -1.96 -8.18
CA VAL A 129 11.74 -2.13 -9.44
C VAL A 129 12.37 -0.81 -9.94
N GLY A 130 12.38 0.22 -9.09
CA GLY A 130 13.04 1.50 -9.36
C GLY A 130 12.18 2.56 -10.05
N ASN A 131 10.93 2.29 -10.38
CA ASN A 131 10.05 3.25 -11.03
C ASN A 131 9.60 4.34 -10.05
N LEU A 132 9.67 5.60 -10.49
CA LEU A 132 9.29 6.75 -9.67
C LEU A 132 7.77 6.90 -9.56
N MET A 133 7.06 6.69 -10.67
CA MET A 133 5.61 6.88 -10.78
C MET A 133 5.02 5.85 -11.74
N GLY A 134 3.77 5.53 -11.59
CA GLY A 134 2.99 4.68 -12.46
C GLY A 134 1.50 5.02 -12.37
N THR A 135 0.75 4.60 -13.38
CA THR A 135 -0.70 4.67 -13.45
C THR A 135 -1.25 3.25 -13.44
N PRO A 136 -1.53 2.69 -12.25
CA PRO A 136 -1.98 1.31 -12.15
C PRO A 136 -3.38 1.14 -12.72
N ILE A 137 -3.64 -0.03 -13.34
CA ILE A 137 -4.96 -0.39 -13.86
C ILE A 137 -5.78 -1.00 -12.73
N ILE A 138 -7.03 -0.55 -12.59
CA ILE A 138 -7.95 -1.04 -11.56
C ILE A 138 -8.21 -2.54 -11.75
N ASN A 139 -8.09 -3.30 -10.68
CA ASN A 139 -8.43 -4.72 -10.66
C ASN A 139 -9.93 -4.89 -10.41
N GLN A 140 -10.72 -4.91 -11.49
CA GLN A 140 -12.18 -5.03 -11.39
C GLN A 140 -12.60 -6.30 -10.61
N PRO A 141 -13.72 -6.26 -9.83
CA PRO A 141 -14.72 -5.20 -9.71
C PRO A 141 -14.39 -4.14 -8.64
N GLN A 142 -13.14 -4.02 -8.20
CA GLN A 142 -12.70 -2.94 -7.30
C GLN A 142 -12.87 -1.58 -7.99
N VAL A 143 -13.04 -0.52 -7.20
CA VAL A 143 -13.21 0.84 -7.74
C VAL A 143 -11.95 1.69 -7.64
N ALA A 144 -10.91 1.19 -6.97
CA ALA A 144 -9.65 1.90 -6.85
C ALA A 144 -8.44 0.97 -6.70
N ILE A 145 -7.29 1.46 -7.14
CA ILE A 145 -5.97 0.86 -6.91
C ILE A 145 -4.97 1.96 -6.58
N ILE A 146 -4.11 1.69 -5.61
CA ILE A 146 -3.08 2.64 -5.16
C ILE A 146 -1.71 2.12 -5.56
N GLY A 147 -0.87 3.02 -6.05
CA GLY A 147 0.49 2.72 -6.47
C GLY A 147 1.54 3.51 -5.68
N THR A 148 2.60 2.85 -5.24
CA THR A 148 3.73 3.49 -4.57
C THR A 148 4.98 3.44 -5.44
N GLY A 149 5.59 4.61 -5.66
CA GLY A 149 6.84 4.75 -6.39
C GLY A 149 8.08 4.53 -5.52
N ALA A 150 9.25 4.65 -6.14
CA ALA A 150 10.53 4.57 -5.44
C ALA A 150 10.71 5.75 -4.47
N ILE A 151 11.24 5.45 -3.29
CA ILE A 151 11.63 6.47 -2.31
C ILE A 151 13.02 6.98 -2.68
N VAL A 152 13.11 8.24 -3.12
CA VAL A 152 14.35 8.87 -3.54
C VAL A 152 14.65 10.14 -2.74
N LYS A 153 15.93 10.48 -2.58
CA LYS A 153 16.32 11.75 -1.97
C LYS A 153 16.16 12.87 -2.99
N ARG A 154 15.50 13.96 -2.58
CA ARG A 154 15.31 15.17 -3.40
C ARG A 154 15.57 16.43 -2.57
N PRO A 155 16.14 17.49 -3.15
CA PRO A 155 16.14 18.82 -2.54
C PRO A 155 14.71 19.35 -2.51
N MET A 156 14.30 19.88 -1.36
CA MET A 156 12.97 20.45 -1.15
C MET A 156 13.11 21.80 -0.45
N VAL A 157 12.33 22.76 -0.91
CA VAL A 157 12.19 24.03 -0.19
C VAL A 157 11.34 23.79 1.06
N MET A 158 11.84 24.25 2.18
CA MET A 158 11.17 24.21 3.48
C MET A 158 10.97 25.61 3.98
N GLU A 159 9.72 26.02 4.13
CA GLU A 159 9.36 27.28 4.78
C GLU A 159 9.66 27.20 6.29
N THR A 160 10.44 28.12 6.80
CA THR A 160 10.73 28.26 8.24
C THR A 160 10.41 29.68 8.69
N GLU A 161 10.36 29.91 9.98
CA GLU A 161 10.15 31.26 10.56
C GLU A 161 11.25 32.25 10.17
N GLN A 162 12.44 31.76 9.79
CA GLN A 162 13.58 32.56 9.37
C GLN A 162 13.72 32.67 7.83
N GLY A 163 12.72 32.17 7.07
CA GLY A 163 12.73 32.15 5.61
C GLY A 163 12.87 30.74 5.04
N ASP A 164 12.98 30.66 3.72
CA ASP A 164 13.07 29.41 2.97
C ASP A 164 14.46 28.78 3.06
N VAL A 165 14.51 27.48 3.34
CA VAL A 165 15.76 26.72 3.33
C VAL A 165 15.60 25.49 2.43
N ILE A 166 16.69 25.09 1.76
CA ILE A 166 16.73 23.86 0.98
C ILE A 166 17.17 22.71 1.87
N ALA A 167 16.35 21.68 1.96
CA ALA A 167 16.69 20.49 2.73
C ALA A 167 16.50 19.21 1.91
N VAL A 168 17.40 18.23 2.10
CA VAL A 168 17.26 16.92 1.48
C VAL A 168 16.16 16.12 2.19
N ARG A 169 15.20 15.61 1.44
CA ARG A 169 14.08 14.80 1.94
C ARG A 169 13.92 13.52 1.12
N HIS A 170 13.46 12.46 1.79
CA HIS A 170 13.01 11.26 1.11
C HIS A 170 11.61 11.51 0.56
N MET A 171 11.48 11.43 -0.75
CA MET A 171 10.22 11.68 -1.46
C MET A 171 9.79 10.43 -2.22
N MET A 172 8.48 10.23 -2.31
CA MET A 172 7.86 9.14 -3.04
C MET A 172 6.60 9.67 -3.71
N TYR A 173 6.38 9.28 -4.96
CA TYR A 173 5.08 9.48 -5.58
C TYR A 173 4.10 8.43 -5.10
N LEU A 174 2.90 8.88 -4.75
CA LEU A 174 1.73 8.05 -4.51
C LEU A 174 0.75 8.35 -5.63
N SER A 175 0.33 7.34 -6.37
CA SER A 175 -0.67 7.44 -7.42
C SER A 175 -1.90 6.62 -7.05
N MET A 176 -3.05 7.04 -7.52
CA MET A 176 -4.32 6.34 -7.36
C MET A 176 -5.06 6.38 -8.68
N SER A 177 -5.50 5.22 -9.16
CA SER A 177 -6.50 5.13 -10.20
C SER A 177 -7.82 4.75 -9.55
N TYR A 178 -8.90 5.41 -9.94
CA TYR A 178 -10.22 5.16 -9.35
C TYR A 178 -11.31 5.33 -10.39
N ASP A 179 -12.46 4.71 -10.13
CA ASP A 179 -13.66 4.80 -10.96
C ASP A 179 -14.40 6.09 -10.65
N HIS A 180 -14.29 7.08 -11.54
CA HIS A 180 -14.88 8.40 -11.37
C HIS A 180 -16.43 8.42 -11.46
N ARG A 181 -17.05 7.28 -11.78
CA ARG A 181 -18.51 7.16 -11.68
C ARG A 181 -19.00 7.10 -10.23
N ILE A 182 -18.09 6.77 -9.29
CA ILE A 182 -18.41 6.54 -7.87
C ILE A 182 -17.64 7.48 -6.94
N ILE A 183 -16.41 7.82 -7.30
CA ILE A 183 -15.48 8.58 -6.47
C ILE A 183 -15.16 9.89 -7.17
N ASP A 184 -15.37 11.03 -6.48
CA ASP A 184 -14.99 12.39 -6.91
C ASP A 184 -13.67 12.85 -6.30
#